data_1d9f98220491adb526b6334f4dd7467c
#
_entry.id   1d9f98220491adb526b6334f4dd7467c
#
_cell.length_a   1.000
_cell.length_b   1.000
_cell.length_c   1.000
_cell.angle_alpha   90.00
_cell.angle_beta   90.00
_cell.angle_gamma   90.00
#
_symmetry.space_group_name_H-M   'P 1'
#
loop_
_entity.id
_entity.type
_entity.pdbx_description
1 polymer ?
#
loop_
_entity_poly.entity_id
_entity_poly.type
_entity_poly.pdbx_seq_one_letter_code
_entity_poly.pdbx_strand_id
1 'polypeptide(L)'
;YLYKSTDQGRNWKRISGDLTTNDKNKQKQEESGGLSEDNTSAENHCTIFTIAESPLDEKIIWAGTDDGNIQYTLDAGKNWTNVAANYAQTGIPAQTWVSSIEPSLFDKKVVYATFDNHMYGDHKTYAGRYSDMGKTCTMFKSEEFTGFAHKVKEDLKNKDLLFLGTEMGLFSSLDGGRN
;
A
#
# COMPACT_ATOMS: atom_id res chain seq x y z
N TYR A 1 11.97 -6.03 6.90
CA TYR A 1 11.85 -5.51 8.29
C TYR A 1 11.78 -3.99 8.27
N LEU A 2 11.03 -3.39 9.22
CA LEU A 2 11.02 -1.96 9.44
C LEU A 2 11.96 -1.57 10.58
N TYR A 3 12.59 -0.42 10.40
CA TYR A 3 13.44 0.20 11.41
C TYR A 3 12.96 1.63 11.63
N LYS A 4 12.96 2.08 12.87
CA LYS A 4 12.62 3.46 13.27
C LYS A 4 13.79 4.10 14.02
N SER A 5 14.08 5.36 13.67
CA SER A 5 14.98 6.22 14.42
C SER A 5 14.19 7.31 15.11
N THR A 6 14.57 7.67 16.34
CA THR A 6 14.01 8.80 17.10
C THR A 6 15.03 9.89 17.35
N ASP A 7 16.23 9.77 16.78
CA ASP A 7 17.37 10.66 16.95
C ASP A 7 18.00 11.10 15.62
N GLN A 8 17.14 11.34 14.61
CA GLN A 8 17.53 11.81 13.28
C GLN A 8 18.47 10.86 12.53
N GLY A 9 18.25 9.54 12.70
CA GLY A 9 18.99 8.52 11.97
C GLY A 9 20.31 8.10 12.61
N ARG A 10 20.65 8.59 13.79
CA ARG A 10 21.89 8.19 14.51
C ARG A 10 21.82 6.76 15.02
N ASN A 11 20.65 6.37 15.52
CA ASN A 11 20.38 4.98 15.97
C ASN A 11 19.08 4.47 15.36
N TRP A 12 19.06 3.20 15.01
CA TRP A 12 17.92 2.53 14.39
C TRP A 12 17.49 1.33 15.21
N LYS A 13 16.20 1.25 15.50
CA LYS A 13 15.59 0.12 16.20
C LYS A 13 14.67 -0.63 15.24
N ARG A 14 14.84 -1.94 15.14
CA ARG A 14 13.88 -2.78 14.41
C ARG A 14 12.53 -2.80 15.14
N ILE A 15 11.46 -2.49 14.41
CA ILE A 15 10.10 -2.37 14.91
C ILE A 15 9.12 -3.36 14.23
N SER A 16 9.62 -4.27 13.39
CA SER A 16 8.77 -5.32 12.81
C SER A 16 9.48 -6.65 12.69
N GLY A 17 8.69 -7.73 12.62
CA GLY A 17 9.08 -8.97 11.99
C GLY A 17 9.10 -8.85 10.47
N ASP A 18 9.11 -9.97 9.78
CA ASP A 18 8.86 -10.02 8.33
C ASP A 18 7.36 -9.73 8.09
N LEU A 19 7.07 -8.69 7.31
CA LEU A 19 5.70 -8.27 6.97
C LEU A 19 5.27 -8.78 5.59
N THR A 20 6.13 -9.50 4.89
CA THR A 20 5.88 -10.05 3.56
C THR A 20 5.26 -11.45 3.64
N THR A 21 4.91 -12.05 2.51
CA THR A 21 4.53 -13.46 2.46
C THR A 21 5.72 -14.40 2.63
N ASN A 22 6.94 -13.89 2.37
CA ASN A 22 8.20 -14.62 2.40
C ASN A 22 8.17 -15.88 1.49
N ASP A 23 7.52 -15.79 0.33
CA ASP A 23 7.42 -16.89 -0.62
C ASP A 23 8.80 -17.22 -1.22
N LYS A 24 9.36 -18.34 -0.81
CA LYS A 24 10.70 -18.78 -1.23
C LYS A 24 10.80 -19.09 -2.71
N ASN A 25 9.71 -19.45 -3.37
CA ASN A 25 9.72 -19.71 -4.81
C ASN A 25 9.86 -18.42 -5.61
N LYS A 26 9.25 -17.33 -5.12
CA LYS A 26 9.34 -16.01 -5.74
C LYS A 26 10.64 -15.26 -5.41
N GLN A 27 11.43 -15.75 -4.48
CA GLN A 27 12.74 -15.19 -4.11
C GLN A 27 13.91 -15.83 -4.89
N LYS A 28 13.64 -16.76 -5.79
CA LYS A 28 14.64 -17.43 -6.62
C LYS A 28 14.93 -16.58 -7.86
N GLN A 29 15.71 -15.53 -7.71
CA GLN A 29 16.00 -14.57 -8.78
C GLN A 29 16.66 -15.23 -10.00
N GLU A 30 17.56 -16.18 -9.77
CA GLU A 30 18.27 -16.92 -10.84
C GLU A 30 17.35 -17.87 -11.63
N GLU A 31 16.20 -18.24 -11.07
CA GLU A 31 15.21 -19.14 -11.69
C GLU A 31 13.98 -18.36 -12.20
N SER A 32 14.08 -17.04 -12.41
CA SER A 32 12.94 -16.15 -12.78
C SER A 32 11.83 -16.16 -11.75
N GLY A 33 12.14 -16.48 -10.51
CA GLY A 33 11.19 -16.43 -9.39
C GLY A 33 10.82 -15.01 -8.95
N GLY A 34 11.46 -14.00 -9.53
CA GLY A 34 11.20 -12.59 -9.33
C GLY A 34 10.35 -11.98 -10.45
N LEU A 35 10.65 -10.74 -10.77
CA LEU A 35 9.93 -9.97 -11.78
C LEU A 35 10.50 -10.17 -13.20
N SER A 36 11.77 -10.55 -13.33
CA SER A 36 12.43 -10.86 -14.59
C SER A 36 13.62 -11.81 -14.39
N GLU A 37 14.16 -12.35 -15.49
CA GLU A 37 15.42 -13.13 -15.49
C GLU A 37 16.65 -12.26 -15.19
N ASP A 38 16.50 -10.94 -15.24
CA ASP A 38 17.57 -10.00 -14.99
C ASP A 38 17.78 -9.78 -13.49
N ASN A 39 18.79 -10.42 -12.95
CA ASN A 39 19.16 -10.33 -11.54
C ASN A 39 20.11 -9.14 -11.31
N THR A 40 19.56 -7.93 -11.22
CA THR A 40 20.32 -6.72 -10.89
C THR A 40 20.43 -6.46 -9.40
N SER A 41 19.91 -7.35 -8.54
CA SER A 41 19.76 -7.18 -7.07
C SER A 41 18.74 -6.11 -6.66
N ALA A 42 18.09 -5.44 -7.60
CA ALA A 42 17.06 -4.44 -7.35
C ALA A 42 15.64 -5.06 -7.34
N GLU A 43 15.49 -6.24 -7.91
CA GLU A 43 14.21 -6.91 -8.18
C GLU A 43 13.91 -8.03 -7.17
N ASN A 44 14.18 -7.75 -5.90
CA ASN A 44 13.85 -8.68 -4.83
C ASN A 44 12.34 -8.69 -4.59
N HIS A 45 11.70 -9.85 -4.78
CA HIS A 45 10.32 -10.07 -4.35
C HIS A 45 10.22 -10.27 -2.83
N CYS A 46 9.04 -10.09 -2.26
CA CYS A 46 8.77 -10.11 -0.82
C CYS A 46 9.50 -8.98 -0.08
N THR A 47 9.29 -7.75 -0.55
CA THR A 47 9.84 -6.53 0.05
C THR A 47 8.73 -5.60 0.58
N ILE A 48 9.07 -4.81 1.60
CA ILE A 48 8.22 -3.72 2.04
C ILE A 48 8.45 -2.56 1.08
N PHE A 49 7.42 -2.20 0.32
CA PHE A 49 7.52 -1.19 -0.72
C PHE A 49 7.07 0.19 -0.27
N THR A 50 6.03 0.25 0.55
CA THR A 50 5.47 1.52 1.04
C THR A 50 5.27 1.50 2.54
N ILE A 51 5.55 2.64 3.18
CA ILE A 51 5.39 2.84 4.61
C ILE A 51 4.72 4.20 4.82
N ALA A 52 3.78 4.28 5.75
CA ALA A 52 3.16 5.52 6.12
C ALA A 52 2.83 5.55 7.62
N GLU A 53 3.32 6.58 8.33
CA GLU A 53 2.92 6.88 9.70
C GLU A 53 1.64 7.74 9.67
N SER A 54 0.70 7.47 10.56
CA SER A 54 -0.51 8.27 10.65
C SER A 54 -0.18 9.68 11.14
N PRO A 55 -0.65 10.74 10.47
CA PRO A 55 -0.46 12.12 10.94
C PRO A 55 -1.23 12.43 12.23
N LEU A 56 -2.18 11.58 12.61
CA LEU A 56 -3.04 11.78 13.78
C LEU A 56 -2.58 10.99 15.02
N ASP A 57 -1.72 9.97 14.84
CA ASP A 57 -1.24 9.13 15.94
C ASP A 57 0.06 8.43 15.52
N GLU A 58 1.20 8.87 16.07
CA GLU A 58 2.54 8.35 15.77
C GLU A 58 2.75 6.85 16.06
N LYS A 59 1.83 6.24 16.81
CA LYS A 59 1.85 4.80 17.10
C LYS A 59 1.25 3.97 15.98
N ILE A 60 0.48 4.60 15.09
CA ILE A 60 -0.16 3.94 13.96
C ILE A 60 0.76 4.06 12.75
N ILE A 61 1.27 2.91 12.30
CA ILE A 61 2.12 2.82 11.11
C ILE A 61 1.52 1.76 10.20
N TRP A 62 1.45 2.08 8.92
CA TRP A 62 1.01 1.17 7.87
C TRP A 62 2.19 0.76 7.00
N ALA A 63 2.17 -0.47 6.51
CA ALA A 63 3.15 -0.99 5.58
C ALA A 63 2.46 -1.78 4.47
N GLY A 64 2.89 -1.58 3.25
CA GLY A 64 2.48 -2.33 2.08
C GLY A 64 3.68 -3.01 1.42
N THR A 65 3.45 -4.20 0.86
CA THR A 65 4.48 -5.02 0.26
C THR A 65 4.23 -5.24 -1.24
N ASP A 66 5.28 -5.59 -1.95
CA ASP A 66 5.22 -5.96 -3.38
C ASP A 66 4.51 -7.29 -3.63
N ASP A 67 4.33 -8.10 -2.59
CA ASP A 67 3.63 -9.39 -2.61
C ASP A 67 2.22 -9.32 -2.02
N GLY A 68 1.66 -8.10 -1.90
CA GLY A 68 0.24 -7.83 -1.66
C GLY A 68 -0.18 -7.79 -0.20
N ASN A 69 0.73 -7.79 0.77
CA ASN A 69 0.34 -7.58 2.15
C ASN A 69 0.13 -6.11 2.46
N ILE A 70 -0.97 -5.81 3.17
CA ILE A 70 -1.18 -4.55 3.88
C ILE A 70 -1.23 -4.87 5.36
N GLN A 71 -0.35 -4.27 6.12
CA GLN A 71 -0.25 -4.49 7.56
C GLN A 71 -0.20 -3.16 8.30
N TYR A 72 -0.71 -3.14 9.52
CA TYR A 72 -0.62 -1.98 10.40
C TYR A 72 -0.25 -2.37 11.83
N THR A 73 0.26 -1.39 12.57
CA THR A 73 0.48 -1.44 14.01
C THR A 73 -0.28 -0.30 14.70
N LEU A 74 -0.69 -0.51 15.95
CA LEU A 74 -1.31 0.49 16.83
C LEU A 74 -0.42 0.85 18.02
N ASP A 75 0.76 0.26 18.11
CA ASP A 75 1.65 0.31 19.27
C ASP A 75 3.11 0.56 18.89
N ALA A 76 3.30 1.35 17.82
CA ALA A 76 4.61 1.74 17.31
C ALA A 76 5.50 0.54 16.90
N GLY A 77 4.88 -0.51 16.37
CA GLY A 77 5.58 -1.65 15.78
C GLY A 77 5.78 -2.85 16.71
N LYS A 78 5.18 -2.87 17.90
CA LYS A 78 5.26 -4.05 18.77
C LYS A 78 4.44 -5.21 18.26
N ASN A 79 3.23 -4.92 17.76
CA ASN A 79 2.32 -5.90 17.17
C ASN A 79 1.85 -5.41 15.79
N TRP A 80 1.73 -6.34 14.84
CA TRP A 80 1.30 -6.06 13.48
C TRP A 80 0.08 -6.89 13.11
N THR A 81 -0.86 -6.27 12.39
CA THR A 81 -2.09 -6.91 11.91
C THR A 81 -2.12 -6.86 10.39
N ASN A 82 -2.25 -8.02 9.74
CA ASN A 82 -2.40 -8.12 8.29
C ASN A 82 -3.89 -8.00 7.92
N VAL A 83 -4.20 -7.12 6.97
CA VAL A 83 -5.55 -6.88 6.46
C VAL A 83 -5.69 -7.18 4.96
N ALA A 84 -4.71 -7.81 4.35
CA ALA A 84 -4.71 -8.14 2.93
C ALA A 84 -5.93 -8.97 2.51
N ALA A 85 -6.41 -9.89 3.34
CA ALA A 85 -7.60 -10.70 3.05
C ALA A 85 -8.86 -9.85 2.78
N ASN A 86 -8.92 -8.62 3.29
CA ASN A 86 -10.10 -7.77 3.16
C ASN A 86 -10.24 -7.13 1.77
N TYR A 87 -9.17 -7.03 0.99
CA TYR A 87 -9.29 -6.59 -0.40
C TYR A 87 -9.51 -7.72 -1.41
N ALA A 88 -9.26 -8.96 -1.03
CA ALA A 88 -9.43 -10.11 -1.93
C ALA A 88 -10.84 -10.22 -2.53
N GLN A 89 -11.85 -9.68 -1.85
CA GLN A 89 -13.24 -9.67 -2.31
C GLN A 89 -13.58 -8.48 -3.23
N THR A 90 -12.64 -7.59 -3.47
CA THR A 90 -12.87 -6.34 -4.23
C THR A 90 -12.56 -6.46 -5.72
N GLY A 91 -12.06 -7.61 -6.15
CA GLY A 91 -11.67 -7.86 -7.54
C GLY A 91 -10.20 -7.52 -7.86
N ILE A 92 -9.42 -7.10 -6.87
CA ILE A 92 -7.96 -7.00 -7.02
C ILE A 92 -7.38 -8.42 -7.04
N PRO A 93 -6.52 -8.77 -7.99
CA PRO A 93 -5.85 -10.06 -8.01
C PRO A 93 -5.04 -10.29 -6.71
N ALA A 94 -4.97 -11.53 -6.28
CA ALA A 94 -4.19 -11.88 -5.09
C ALA A 94 -2.70 -11.53 -5.29
N GLN A 95 -2.05 -11.11 -4.22
CA GLN A 95 -0.63 -10.73 -4.23
C GLN A 95 -0.28 -9.56 -5.17
N THR A 96 -1.25 -8.71 -5.51
CA THR A 96 -1.00 -7.48 -6.25
C THR A 96 -0.15 -6.52 -5.42
N TRP A 97 0.86 -5.96 -6.03
CA TRP A 97 1.78 -5.02 -5.42
C TRP A 97 1.06 -3.81 -4.81
N VAL A 98 1.29 -3.53 -3.54
CA VAL A 98 0.78 -2.33 -2.85
C VAL A 98 1.70 -1.16 -3.18
N SER A 99 1.33 -0.36 -4.16
CA SER A 99 2.18 0.71 -4.69
C SER A 99 2.24 1.94 -3.79
N SER A 100 1.17 2.24 -3.05
CA SER A 100 1.17 3.35 -2.10
C SER A 100 0.15 3.15 -0.99
N ILE A 101 0.47 3.69 0.19
CA ILE A 101 -0.45 3.84 1.33
C ILE A 101 -0.46 5.30 1.78
N GLU A 102 -1.64 5.85 2.03
CA GLU A 102 -1.85 7.21 2.50
C GLU A 102 -2.84 7.21 3.67
N PRO A 103 -2.40 7.32 4.92
CA PRO A 103 -3.29 7.48 6.06
C PRO A 103 -4.04 8.81 5.99
N SER A 104 -5.34 8.78 6.34
CA SER A 104 -6.17 9.97 6.34
C SER A 104 -5.69 11.03 7.34
N LEU A 105 -5.81 12.29 6.94
CA LEU A 105 -5.55 13.47 7.76
C LEU A 105 -6.69 13.76 8.74
N PHE A 106 -7.87 13.13 8.56
CA PHE A 106 -9.09 13.46 9.31
C PHE A 106 -9.61 12.31 10.17
N ASP A 107 -9.28 11.06 9.84
CA ASP A 107 -9.71 9.89 10.60
C ASP A 107 -8.59 8.85 10.68
N LYS A 108 -8.06 8.63 11.86
CA LYS A 108 -6.97 7.68 12.10
C LYS A 108 -7.31 6.22 11.78
N LYS A 109 -8.60 5.89 11.58
CA LYS A 109 -9.06 4.55 11.18
C LYS A 109 -9.14 4.37 9.68
N VAL A 110 -8.89 5.44 8.91
CA VAL A 110 -8.98 5.45 7.45
C VAL A 110 -7.60 5.51 6.83
N VAL A 111 -7.42 4.70 5.80
CA VAL A 111 -6.24 4.74 4.95
C VAL A 111 -6.65 4.52 3.49
N TYR A 112 -5.97 5.17 2.58
CA TYR A 112 -6.10 4.95 1.14
C TYR A 112 -4.94 4.08 0.67
N ALA A 113 -5.21 3.17 -0.26
CA ALA A 113 -4.18 2.34 -0.86
C ALA A 113 -4.35 2.26 -2.37
N THR A 114 -3.23 2.19 -3.07
CA THR A 114 -3.16 1.90 -4.50
C THR A 114 -2.42 0.59 -4.71
N PHE A 115 -2.77 -0.08 -5.81
CA PHE A 115 -2.20 -1.35 -6.17
C PHE A 115 -1.79 -1.32 -7.63
N ASP A 116 -0.69 -1.98 -7.92
CA ASP A 116 -0.10 -2.05 -9.24
C ASP A 116 0.09 -3.50 -9.68
N ASN A 117 -0.49 -3.86 -10.80
CA ASN A 117 -0.40 -5.20 -11.36
C ASN A 117 0.12 -5.19 -12.82
N HIS A 118 0.69 -4.05 -13.25
CA HIS A 118 1.12 -3.87 -14.64
C HIS A 118 2.17 -4.89 -15.08
N MET A 119 3.03 -5.32 -14.16
CA MET A 119 4.06 -6.33 -14.43
C MET A 119 3.50 -7.69 -14.86
N TYR A 120 2.23 -7.95 -14.54
CA TYR A 120 1.50 -9.13 -15.00
C TYR A 120 0.58 -8.83 -16.20
N GLY A 121 0.78 -7.68 -16.88
CA GLY A 121 -0.02 -7.24 -18.02
C GLY A 121 -1.41 -6.73 -17.67
N ASP A 122 -1.69 -6.48 -16.40
CA ASP A 122 -2.96 -5.92 -15.94
C ASP A 122 -2.79 -4.45 -15.58
N HIS A 123 -3.21 -3.57 -16.49
CA HIS A 123 -3.09 -2.12 -16.39
C HIS A 123 -4.31 -1.43 -15.78
N LYS A 124 -5.21 -2.17 -15.12
CA LYS A 124 -6.39 -1.59 -14.48
C LYS A 124 -6.01 -0.69 -13.31
N THR A 125 -6.82 0.33 -13.10
CA THR A 125 -6.66 1.23 -11.97
C THR A 125 -7.22 0.59 -10.71
N TYR A 126 -6.36 0.26 -9.77
CA TYR A 126 -6.74 -0.27 -8.46
C TYR A 126 -6.39 0.74 -7.37
N ALA A 127 -7.40 1.40 -6.85
CA ALA A 127 -7.28 2.34 -5.74
C ALA A 127 -8.52 2.25 -4.86
N GLY A 128 -8.36 2.40 -3.55
CA GLY A 128 -9.48 2.29 -2.63
C GLY A 128 -9.22 2.87 -1.26
N ARG A 129 -10.32 2.93 -0.51
CA ARG A 129 -10.37 3.37 0.88
C ARG A 129 -10.56 2.20 1.80
N TYR A 130 -9.68 2.05 2.77
CA TYR A 130 -9.83 1.15 3.90
C TYR A 130 -10.39 1.93 5.09
N SER A 131 -11.44 1.41 5.73
CA SER A 131 -12.06 1.97 6.93
C SER A 131 -11.92 0.99 8.10
N ASP A 132 -12.26 1.45 9.31
CA ASP A 132 -12.27 0.63 10.51
C ASP A 132 -10.97 -0.14 10.76
N MET A 133 -9.83 0.53 10.56
CA MET A 133 -8.51 -0.07 10.61
C MET A 133 -8.35 -1.23 9.62
N GLY A 134 -8.80 -1.02 8.39
CA GLY A 134 -8.63 -1.98 7.30
C GLY A 134 -9.65 -3.11 7.27
N LYS A 135 -10.68 -3.11 8.12
CA LYS A 135 -11.73 -4.15 8.12
C LYS A 135 -12.65 -4.06 6.90
N THR A 136 -12.91 -2.84 6.43
CA THR A 136 -13.73 -2.58 5.26
C THR A 136 -12.87 -1.97 4.16
N CYS A 137 -12.92 -2.54 2.97
CA CYS A 137 -12.26 -2.01 1.78
C CYS A 137 -13.30 -1.63 0.74
N THR A 138 -13.28 -0.38 0.29
CA THR A 138 -14.14 0.14 -0.79
C THR A 138 -13.26 0.65 -1.92
N MET A 139 -13.38 0.03 -3.10
CA MET A 139 -12.62 0.44 -4.28
C MET A 139 -13.27 1.65 -4.95
N PHE A 140 -12.44 2.59 -5.39
CA PHE A 140 -12.87 3.66 -6.28
C PHE A 140 -13.18 3.09 -7.66
N LYS A 141 -14.21 3.61 -8.31
CA LYS A 141 -14.67 3.14 -9.62
C LYS A 141 -15.02 4.33 -10.49
N SER A 142 -14.49 4.34 -11.69
CA SER A 142 -14.88 5.26 -12.76
C SER A 142 -14.57 4.62 -14.10
N GLU A 143 -15.40 4.84 -15.10
CA GLU A 143 -15.13 4.46 -16.49
C GLU A 143 -14.03 5.31 -17.12
N GLU A 144 -13.74 6.46 -16.51
CA GLU A 144 -12.69 7.38 -16.96
C GLU A 144 -11.29 6.96 -16.51
N PHE A 145 -11.19 6.06 -15.53
CA PHE A 145 -9.89 5.63 -15.03
C PHE A 145 -9.09 4.90 -16.09
N THR A 146 -7.87 5.37 -16.33
CA THR A 146 -6.92 4.81 -17.30
C THR A 146 -5.55 4.63 -16.67
N GLY A 147 -4.90 3.51 -17.00
CA GLY A 147 -3.58 3.16 -16.46
C GLY A 147 -3.63 2.69 -15.02
N PHE A 148 -2.56 2.08 -14.55
CA PHE A 148 -2.45 1.60 -13.17
C PHE A 148 -2.27 2.78 -12.18
N ALA A 149 -2.71 2.55 -10.94
CA ALA A 149 -2.70 3.58 -9.91
C ALA A 149 -1.34 3.73 -9.24
N HIS A 150 -0.86 4.97 -9.11
CA HIS A 150 0.36 5.28 -8.39
C HIS A 150 0.10 5.73 -6.96
N LYS A 151 -0.83 6.68 -6.77
CA LYS A 151 -1.05 7.30 -5.46
C LYS A 151 -2.42 7.93 -5.34
N VAL A 152 -3.03 7.77 -4.16
CA VAL A 152 -4.13 8.61 -3.69
C VAL A 152 -3.56 9.67 -2.76
N LYS A 153 -4.09 10.89 -2.82
CA LYS A 153 -3.78 11.98 -1.90
C LYS A 153 -5.06 12.61 -1.41
N GLU A 154 -5.18 12.76 -0.09
CA GLU A 154 -6.27 13.51 0.55
C GLU A 154 -5.88 14.99 0.62
N ASP A 155 -6.85 15.89 0.37
CA ASP A 155 -6.61 17.33 0.53
C ASP A 155 -6.39 17.68 2.00
N LEU A 156 -5.56 18.69 2.25
CA LEU A 156 -5.16 19.08 3.62
C LEU A 156 -6.29 19.71 4.46
N LYS A 157 -7.36 20.17 3.83
CA LYS A 157 -8.45 20.92 4.46
C LYS A 157 -9.83 20.33 4.24
N ASN A 158 -10.00 19.58 3.16
CA ASN A 158 -11.27 19.00 2.77
C ASN A 158 -11.16 17.49 2.65
N LYS A 159 -11.69 16.77 3.63
CA LYS A 159 -11.69 15.29 3.66
C LYS A 159 -12.41 14.62 2.50
N ASP A 160 -13.29 15.34 1.81
CA ASP A 160 -14.04 14.82 0.69
C ASP A 160 -13.35 15.07 -0.66
N LEU A 161 -12.29 15.89 -0.68
CA LEU A 161 -11.48 16.14 -1.86
C LEU A 161 -10.29 15.17 -1.88
N LEU A 162 -10.32 14.26 -2.85
CA LEU A 162 -9.26 13.29 -3.11
C LEU A 162 -8.66 13.49 -4.50
N PHE A 163 -7.39 13.17 -4.62
CA PHE A 163 -6.67 13.13 -5.89
C PHE A 163 -6.12 11.73 -6.11
N LEU A 164 -6.31 11.17 -7.30
CA LEU A 164 -5.75 9.90 -7.73
C LEU A 164 -4.82 10.13 -8.92
N GLY A 165 -3.55 9.86 -8.73
CA GLY A 165 -2.57 9.81 -9.81
C GLY A 165 -2.47 8.40 -10.38
N THR A 166 -2.59 8.29 -11.70
CA THR A 166 -2.36 7.06 -12.47
C THR A 166 -1.23 7.27 -13.46
N GLU A 167 -0.83 6.20 -14.16
CA GLU A 167 0.13 6.29 -15.26
C GLU A 167 -0.30 7.29 -16.34
N MET A 168 -1.61 7.41 -16.60
CA MET A 168 -2.15 8.14 -17.74
C MET A 168 -2.79 9.47 -17.36
N GLY A 169 -2.94 9.79 -16.07
CA GLY A 169 -3.57 11.04 -15.69
C GLY A 169 -3.74 11.28 -14.19
N LEU A 170 -4.34 12.44 -13.90
CA LEU A 170 -4.73 12.86 -12.55
C LEU A 170 -6.24 13.00 -12.50
N PHE A 171 -6.85 12.31 -11.57
CA PHE A 171 -8.29 12.33 -11.30
C PHE A 171 -8.55 12.98 -9.94
N SER A 172 -9.71 13.59 -9.79
CA SER A 172 -10.14 14.15 -8.50
C SER A 172 -11.58 13.75 -8.18
N SER A 173 -11.85 13.55 -6.90
CA SER A 173 -13.19 13.33 -6.36
C SER A 173 -13.49 14.43 -5.36
N LEU A 174 -14.73 14.93 -5.37
CA LEU A 174 -15.24 15.96 -4.44
C LEU A 174 -16.14 15.38 -3.34
N ASP A 175 -16.30 14.06 -3.31
CA ASP A 175 -17.24 13.37 -2.43
C ASP A 175 -16.61 12.18 -1.68
N GLY A 176 -15.30 12.20 -1.50
CA GLY A 176 -14.55 11.18 -0.77
C GLY A 176 -14.39 9.86 -1.52
N GLY A 177 -14.38 9.91 -2.86
CA GLY A 177 -14.14 8.74 -3.71
C GLY A 177 -15.40 7.94 -4.02
N ARG A 178 -16.59 8.55 -3.92
CA ARG A 178 -17.84 7.89 -4.31
C ARG A 178 -18.10 8.02 -5.81
N ASN A 179 -17.64 9.16 -6.38
CA ASN A 179 -17.61 9.46 -7.80
C ASN A 179 -16.30 10.15 -8.17
#